data_e4ddce980a508cea43910a518b08719b
#
_entry.id   e4ddce980a508cea43910a518b08719b
#
_cell.length_a   1.000
_cell.length_b   1.000
_cell.length_c   1.000
_cell.angle_alpha   90.00
_cell.angle_beta   90.00
_cell.angle_gamma   90.00
#
_symmetry.space_group_name_H-M   'P 1'
#
loop_
_entity.id
_entity.type
_entity.pdbx_description
1 polymer ?
#
loop_
_entity_poly.entity_id
_entity_poly.type
_entity_poly.pdbx_seq_one_letter_code
_entity_poly.pdbx_strand_id
1 'polypeptide(L)'
;MSTPELKKVSAKPDLLLSTHHSLCPGCGEPLALRVILELLGELDVAERTICVCGIGCYTAFPGIIDIDVLQALHGRAPSVATGAKRVLPDRFVFTLQGDGDMVSEGLQEIIHSAARGERFTAVLLNNGVFGETGGHMTTTSVLGQRTKTTMDTGRIAEKHGYPIKIADLLAQVDGSAYVARGAMHTPSAIAWTKRILGEAFRVQLEGQGFSFVEILTMCPTDWYVEPAETPDWIERNFAGTYPLKILKHP
;
A
#
# COMPACT_ATOMS: atom_id res chain seq x y z
N MET A 1 48.56 -8.28 4.16
CA MET A 1 47.22 -8.31 4.81
C MET A 1 46.20 -8.26 3.68
N SER A 2 45.49 -9.35 3.41
CA SER A 2 44.41 -9.34 2.40
C SER A 2 43.27 -8.47 2.92
N THR A 3 42.87 -7.49 2.14
CA THR A 3 41.63 -6.71 2.38
C THR A 3 40.46 -7.69 2.50
N PRO A 4 39.67 -7.63 3.57
CA PRO A 4 38.50 -8.51 3.69
C PRO A 4 37.56 -8.27 2.49
N GLU A 5 37.21 -9.35 1.80
CA GLU A 5 36.28 -9.33 0.69
C GLU A 5 34.92 -8.91 1.22
N LEU A 6 34.45 -7.72 0.83
CA LEU A 6 33.15 -7.18 1.25
C LEU A 6 32.04 -8.00 0.60
N LYS A 7 31.30 -8.76 1.40
CA LYS A 7 30.15 -9.52 0.94
C LYS A 7 28.98 -8.54 0.72
N LYS A 8 28.46 -8.50 -0.52
CA LYS A 8 27.27 -7.72 -0.84
C LYS A 8 26.05 -8.31 -0.09
N VAL A 9 25.50 -7.58 0.86
CA VAL A 9 24.36 -8.02 1.69
C VAL A 9 23.01 -7.56 1.15
N SER A 10 22.97 -6.54 0.25
CA SER A 10 21.76 -6.01 -0.37
C SER A 10 22.09 -5.34 -1.69
N ALA A 11 21.14 -5.30 -2.59
CA ALA A 11 21.20 -4.57 -3.86
C ALA A 11 19.91 -3.81 -4.10
N LYS A 12 19.98 -2.81 -4.96
CA LYS A 12 18.79 -2.20 -5.58
C LYS A 12 18.07 -3.27 -6.41
N PRO A 13 16.71 -3.39 -6.34
CA PRO A 13 15.97 -4.25 -7.25
C PRO A 13 16.25 -3.86 -8.71
N ASP A 14 16.39 -4.83 -9.60
CA ASP A 14 16.69 -4.57 -11.02
C ASP A 14 15.60 -3.75 -11.70
N LEU A 15 14.34 -3.95 -11.28
CA LEU A 15 13.16 -3.20 -11.76
C LEU A 15 13.11 -1.74 -11.28
N LEU A 16 13.99 -1.31 -10.38
CA LEU A 16 14.10 0.08 -9.95
C LEU A 16 15.11 0.80 -10.83
N LEU A 17 14.66 1.62 -11.77
CA LEU A 17 15.52 2.36 -12.72
C LEU A 17 16.33 3.45 -12.03
N SER A 18 15.71 4.19 -11.10
CA SER A 18 16.34 5.28 -10.35
C SER A 18 16.01 5.21 -8.87
N THR A 19 16.95 5.65 -8.03
CA THR A 19 16.73 5.89 -6.60
C THR A 19 16.34 7.33 -6.28
N HIS A 20 16.35 8.22 -7.29
CA HIS A 20 15.92 9.61 -7.13
C HIS A 20 14.39 9.69 -7.29
N HIS A 21 13.73 10.21 -6.29
CA HIS A 21 12.29 10.46 -6.25
C HIS A 21 11.97 11.74 -5.46
N SER A 22 10.77 12.30 -5.65
CA SER A 22 10.32 13.54 -4.99
C SER A 22 9.69 13.33 -3.60
N LEU A 23 9.63 12.09 -3.10
CA LEU A 23 9.02 11.81 -1.79
C LEU A 23 9.87 12.33 -0.64
N CYS A 24 9.20 12.66 0.47
CA CYS A 24 9.81 13.26 1.65
C CYS A 24 10.87 12.33 2.31
N PRO A 25 11.91 12.90 2.95
CA PRO A 25 12.81 12.13 3.79
C PRO A 25 12.05 11.38 4.91
N GLY A 26 12.29 10.08 5.05
CA GLY A 26 11.59 9.23 6.04
C GLY A 26 10.21 8.74 5.62
N CYS A 27 9.76 9.05 4.40
CA CYS A 27 8.53 8.47 3.85
C CYS A 27 8.64 6.94 3.74
N GLY A 28 7.57 6.23 4.13
CA GLY A 28 7.53 4.76 4.09
C GLY A 28 7.18 4.17 2.72
N GLU A 29 6.64 4.96 1.80
CA GLU A 29 6.19 4.46 0.49
C GLU A 29 7.32 3.91 -0.39
N PRO A 30 8.55 4.50 -0.43
CA PRO A 30 9.67 3.92 -1.18
C PRO A 30 10.10 2.54 -0.67
N LEU A 31 9.95 2.27 0.64
CA LEU A 31 10.23 0.95 1.20
C LEU A 31 9.18 -0.09 0.74
N ALA A 32 7.91 0.31 0.70
CA ALA A 32 6.84 -0.53 0.17
C ALA A 32 7.05 -0.84 -1.33
N LEU A 33 7.39 0.19 -2.13
CA LEU A 33 7.74 0.00 -3.54
C LEU A 33 8.89 -1.00 -3.71
N ARG A 34 9.96 -0.84 -2.94
CA ARG A 34 11.11 -1.75 -2.99
C ARG A 34 10.68 -3.20 -2.76
N VAL A 35 9.86 -3.46 -1.74
CA VAL A 35 9.35 -4.79 -1.42
C VAL A 35 8.51 -5.36 -2.57
N ILE A 36 7.66 -4.54 -3.19
CA ILE A 36 6.86 -4.92 -4.36
C ILE A 36 7.78 -5.35 -5.51
N LEU A 37 8.76 -4.52 -5.89
CA LEU A 37 9.67 -4.80 -7.00
C LEU A 37 10.54 -6.05 -6.76
N GLU A 38 11.00 -6.26 -5.53
CA GLU A 38 11.71 -7.48 -5.15
C GLU A 38 10.84 -8.72 -5.37
N LEU A 39 9.56 -8.68 -4.95
CA LEU A 39 8.62 -9.80 -5.13
C LEU A 39 8.27 -10.06 -6.60
N LEU A 40 8.12 -9.02 -7.42
CA LEU A 40 7.87 -9.18 -8.86
C LEU A 40 9.03 -9.89 -9.55
N GLY A 41 10.27 -9.58 -9.17
CA GLY A 41 11.46 -10.28 -9.65
C GLY A 41 11.55 -11.73 -9.12
N GLU A 42 11.33 -11.94 -7.82
CA GLU A 42 11.37 -13.27 -7.20
C GLU A 42 10.31 -14.24 -7.73
N LEU A 43 9.15 -13.71 -8.15
CA LEU A 43 8.04 -14.48 -8.73
C LEU A 43 8.12 -14.61 -10.25
N ASP A 44 9.12 -14.00 -10.90
CA ASP A 44 9.32 -14.00 -12.36
C ASP A 44 8.07 -13.53 -13.14
N VAL A 45 7.48 -12.42 -12.68
CA VAL A 45 6.26 -11.86 -13.29
C VAL A 45 6.44 -10.44 -13.86
N ALA A 46 7.62 -9.86 -13.72
CA ALA A 46 7.90 -8.47 -14.09
C ALA A 46 7.45 -8.11 -15.52
N GLU A 47 7.86 -8.90 -16.52
CA GLU A 47 7.57 -8.69 -17.95
C GLU A 47 6.08 -8.72 -18.31
N ARG A 48 5.26 -9.29 -17.45
CA ARG A 48 3.81 -9.38 -17.65
C ARG A 48 3.00 -8.61 -16.63
N THR A 49 3.67 -7.78 -15.83
CA THR A 49 3.05 -6.99 -14.76
C THR A 49 2.47 -5.69 -15.28
N ILE A 50 1.26 -5.38 -14.84
CA ILE A 50 0.61 -4.08 -15.00
C ILE A 50 0.30 -3.53 -13.60
N CYS A 51 0.93 -2.42 -13.26
CA CYS A 51 0.58 -1.62 -12.08
C CYS A 51 -0.53 -0.63 -12.46
N VAL A 52 -1.68 -0.72 -11.82
CA VAL A 52 -2.70 0.34 -11.94
C VAL A 52 -2.52 1.29 -10.76
N CYS A 53 -1.89 2.43 -11.06
CA CYS A 53 -1.56 3.46 -10.09
C CYS A 53 -2.72 4.45 -9.95
N GLY A 54 -3.17 4.71 -8.73
CA GLY A 54 -4.12 5.78 -8.45
C GLY A 54 -3.44 7.16 -8.36
N ILE A 55 -3.97 8.06 -7.54
CA ILE A 55 -3.45 9.43 -7.37
C ILE A 55 -3.01 9.65 -5.91
N GLY A 56 -1.79 10.12 -5.72
CA GLY A 56 -1.16 10.42 -4.42
C GLY A 56 0.36 10.54 -4.54
N CYS A 57 1.08 10.62 -3.42
CA CYS A 57 2.53 10.76 -3.39
C CYS A 57 3.26 9.67 -4.19
N TYR A 58 2.74 8.45 -4.19
CA TYR A 58 3.26 7.31 -4.95
C TYR A 58 3.16 7.48 -6.48
N THR A 59 2.52 8.52 -7.01
CA THR A 59 2.59 8.88 -8.44
C THR A 59 3.98 9.34 -8.88
N ALA A 60 4.91 9.52 -7.94
CA ALA A 60 6.32 9.68 -8.22
C ALA A 60 7.00 8.39 -8.76
N PHE A 61 6.39 7.21 -8.59
CA PHE A 61 7.01 5.92 -8.91
C PHE A 61 7.00 5.54 -10.41
N PRO A 62 5.95 5.83 -11.21
CA PRO A 62 5.92 5.42 -12.61
C PRO A 62 7.16 5.80 -13.43
N GLY A 63 7.78 6.93 -13.13
CA GLY A 63 8.98 7.39 -13.83
C GLY A 63 10.30 6.71 -13.43
N ILE A 64 10.29 5.85 -12.41
CA ILE A 64 11.50 5.23 -11.83
C ILE A 64 11.44 3.70 -11.75
N ILE A 65 10.40 3.07 -12.29
CA ILE A 65 10.21 1.61 -12.27
C ILE A 65 10.11 1.05 -13.69
N ASP A 66 10.56 -0.19 -13.87
CA ASP A 66 10.57 -0.91 -15.15
C ASP A 66 9.49 -1.98 -15.20
N ILE A 67 8.24 -1.53 -15.17
CA ILE A 67 7.03 -2.34 -15.40
C ILE A 67 5.98 -1.47 -16.09
N ASP A 68 5.00 -2.09 -16.74
CA ASP A 68 3.88 -1.35 -17.34
C ASP A 68 3.03 -0.67 -16.24
N VAL A 69 2.72 0.62 -16.44
CA VAL A 69 1.89 1.41 -15.53
C VAL A 69 0.70 2.01 -16.25
N LEU A 70 -0.49 1.81 -15.71
CA LEU A 70 -1.71 2.53 -16.08
C LEU A 70 -2.06 3.48 -14.96
N GLN A 71 -2.14 4.78 -15.24
CA GLN A 71 -2.61 5.74 -14.25
C GLN A 71 -4.12 5.90 -14.32
N ALA A 72 -4.79 5.69 -13.20
CA ALA A 72 -6.24 5.87 -13.06
C ALA A 72 -6.57 7.25 -12.46
N LEU A 73 -7.80 7.70 -12.63
CA LEU A 73 -8.34 8.82 -11.87
C LEU A 73 -8.44 8.46 -10.38
N HIS A 74 -8.50 9.48 -9.54
CA HIS A 74 -8.59 9.34 -8.08
C HIS A 74 -9.74 8.41 -7.68
N GLY A 75 -9.43 7.38 -6.87
CA GLY A 75 -10.36 6.36 -6.41
C GLY A 75 -10.70 5.27 -7.44
N ARG A 76 -10.23 5.36 -8.70
CA ARG A 76 -10.72 4.50 -9.81
C ARG A 76 -9.77 3.37 -10.21
N ALA A 77 -8.63 3.22 -9.56
CA ALA A 77 -7.68 2.18 -9.90
C ALA A 77 -8.27 0.75 -9.87
N PRO A 78 -9.14 0.35 -8.92
CA PRO A 78 -9.74 -0.98 -8.92
C PRO A 78 -10.64 -1.24 -10.13
N SER A 79 -11.35 -0.22 -10.63
CA SER A 79 -12.20 -0.33 -11.84
C SER A 79 -11.34 -0.49 -13.09
N VAL A 80 -10.24 0.27 -13.21
CA VAL A 80 -9.28 0.14 -14.31
C VAL A 80 -8.60 -1.22 -14.28
N ALA A 81 -8.17 -1.69 -13.08
CA ALA A 81 -7.57 -3.01 -12.88
C ALA A 81 -8.53 -4.15 -13.28
N THR A 82 -9.82 -4.02 -12.91
CA THR A 82 -10.87 -4.94 -13.35
C THR A 82 -10.92 -5.05 -14.88
N GLY A 83 -10.93 -3.90 -15.57
CA GLY A 83 -10.94 -3.84 -17.04
C GLY A 83 -9.68 -4.46 -17.63
N ALA A 84 -8.51 -4.04 -17.16
CA ALA A 84 -7.21 -4.55 -17.62
C ALA A 84 -7.11 -6.08 -17.46
N LYS A 85 -7.47 -6.59 -16.26
CA LYS A 85 -7.40 -8.04 -15.99
C LYS A 85 -8.37 -8.87 -16.82
N ARG A 86 -9.56 -8.34 -17.12
CA ARG A 86 -10.55 -9.05 -17.95
C ARG A 86 -10.16 -9.10 -19.43
N VAL A 87 -9.54 -8.04 -19.93
CA VAL A 87 -9.07 -7.97 -21.33
C VAL A 87 -7.76 -8.72 -21.52
N LEU A 88 -6.90 -8.71 -20.50
CA LEU A 88 -5.56 -9.31 -20.49
C LEU A 88 -5.44 -10.34 -19.34
N PRO A 89 -6.13 -11.49 -19.39
CA PRO A 89 -6.26 -12.42 -18.28
C PRO A 89 -4.93 -13.02 -17.81
N ASP A 90 -3.92 -13.13 -18.71
CA ASP A 90 -2.61 -13.69 -18.42
C ASP A 90 -1.65 -12.68 -17.76
N ARG A 91 -1.99 -11.40 -17.75
CA ARG A 91 -1.18 -10.38 -17.09
C ARG A 91 -1.31 -10.46 -15.57
N PHE A 92 -0.21 -10.20 -14.88
CA PHE A 92 -0.21 -9.97 -13.46
C PHE A 92 -0.62 -8.51 -13.21
N VAL A 93 -1.74 -8.29 -12.52
CA VAL A 93 -2.29 -6.93 -12.32
C VAL A 93 -2.36 -6.63 -10.83
N PHE A 94 -1.82 -5.50 -10.42
CA PHE A 94 -2.04 -4.99 -9.07
C PHE A 94 -2.39 -3.51 -9.08
N THR A 95 -3.16 -3.06 -8.07
CA THR A 95 -3.37 -1.62 -7.84
C THR A 95 -2.41 -1.12 -6.79
N LEU A 96 -1.94 0.13 -6.93
CA LEU A 96 -1.15 0.83 -5.93
C LEU A 96 -1.85 2.15 -5.61
N GLN A 97 -2.31 2.29 -4.37
CA GLN A 97 -3.14 3.42 -3.96
C GLN A 97 -2.86 3.83 -2.52
N GLY A 98 -2.96 5.12 -2.21
CA GLY A 98 -3.00 5.64 -0.85
C GLY A 98 -4.39 5.49 -0.21
N ASP A 99 -4.48 5.70 1.08
CA ASP A 99 -5.74 5.58 1.84
C ASP A 99 -6.75 6.67 1.48
N GLY A 100 -6.31 7.89 1.21
CA GLY A 100 -7.18 8.93 0.66
C GLY A 100 -7.77 8.53 -0.69
N ASP A 101 -6.95 8.00 -1.57
CA ASP A 101 -7.35 7.54 -2.89
C ASP A 101 -8.31 6.33 -2.83
N MET A 102 -7.90 5.24 -2.21
CA MET A 102 -8.68 3.99 -2.21
C MET A 102 -9.87 4.03 -1.26
N VAL A 103 -9.72 4.59 -0.05
CA VAL A 103 -10.73 4.44 1.01
C VAL A 103 -11.62 5.67 1.14
N SER A 104 -11.11 6.88 0.88
CA SER A 104 -11.95 8.08 0.92
C SER A 104 -12.67 8.32 -0.41
N GLU A 105 -11.97 8.17 -1.54
CA GLU A 105 -12.51 8.47 -2.88
C GLU A 105 -13.01 7.22 -3.61
N GLY A 106 -12.40 6.04 -3.36
CA GLY A 106 -12.62 4.80 -4.12
C GLY A 106 -13.22 3.64 -3.32
N LEU A 107 -13.87 3.89 -2.17
CA LEU A 107 -14.37 2.82 -1.30
C LEU A 107 -15.31 1.86 -2.02
N GLN A 108 -16.20 2.36 -2.84
CA GLN A 108 -17.15 1.54 -3.58
C GLN A 108 -16.43 0.65 -4.63
N GLU A 109 -15.42 1.18 -5.33
CA GLU A 109 -14.71 0.43 -6.35
C GLU A 109 -13.98 -0.78 -5.77
N ILE A 110 -13.33 -0.59 -4.63
CA ILE A 110 -12.59 -1.71 -4.00
C ILE A 110 -13.53 -2.75 -3.41
N ILE A 111 -14.65 -2.34 -2.79
CA ILE A 111 -15.67 -3.27 -2.27
C ILE A 111 -16.29 -4.08 -3.41
N HIS A 112 -16.68 -3.43 -4.50
CA HIS A 112 -17.26 -4.11 -5.66
C HIS A 112 -16.28 -5.03 -6.37
N SER A 113 -14.99 -4.68 -6.43
CA SER A 113 -13.96 -5.55 -6.97
C SER A 113 -13.78 -6.81 -6.12
N ALA A 114 -13.75 -6.65 -4.81
CA ALA A 114 -13.72 -7.76 -3.86
C ALA A 114 -14.98 -8.63 -3.96
N ALA A 115 -16.17 -8.02 -4.02
CA ALA A 115 -17.44 -8.75 -4.11
C ALA A 115 -17.55 -9.60 -5.38
N ARG A 116 -16.96 -9.13 -6.49
CA ARG A 116 -16.90 -9.90 -7.75
C ARG A 116 -15.79 -10.95 -7.78
N GLY A 117 -14.92 -11.00 -6.76
CA GLY A 117 -13.76 -11.90 -6.74
C GLY A 117 -12.79 -11.63 -7.88
N GLU A 118 -12.54 -10.37 -8.23
CA GLU A 118 -11.66 -9.98 -9.34
C GLU A 118 -10.24 -10.49 -9.10
N ARG A 119 -9.62 -11.05 -10.14
CA ARG A 119 -8.31 -11.72 -10.03
C ARG A 119 -7.14 -10.76 -10.13
N PHE A 120 -7.10 -9.75 -9.27
CA PHE A 120 -5.96 -8.86 -9.10
C PHE A 120 -5.65 -8.63 -7.62
N THR A 121 -4.46 -8.14 -7.32
CA THR A 121 -4.06 -7.77 -5.96
C THR A 121 -4.20 -6.28 -5.76
N ALA A 122 -4.94 -5.85 -4.74
CA ALA A 122 -5.01 -4.45 -4.35
C ALA A 122 -4.01 -4.17 -3.21
N VAL A 123 -3.12 -3.21 -3.44
CA VAL A 123 -2.12 -2.75 -2.47
C VAL A 123 -2.48 -1.35 -2.01
N LEU A 124 -2.72 -1.22 -0.71
CA LEU A 124 -3.04 0.05 -0.05
C LEU A 124 -1.84 0.53 0.77
N LEU A 125 -1.37 1.74 0.49
CA LEU A 125 -0.40 2.47 1.29
C LEU A 125 -1.17 3.38 2.26
N ASN A 126 -1.26 2.99 3.54
CA ASN A 126 -2.04 3.72 4.54
C ASN A 126 -1.13 4.51 5.47
N ASN A 127 -1.18 5.82 5.36
CA ASN A 127 -0.52 6.78 6.25
C ASN A 127 -1.53 7.66 7.04
N GLY A 128 -2.83 7.47 6.82
CA GLY A 128 -3.90 8.20 7.51
C GLY A 128 -4.03 9.66 7.11
N VAL A 129 -3.50 10.07 5.93
CA VAL A 129 -3.61 11.46 5.44
C VAL A 129 -3.65 11.51 3.91
N PHE A 130 -4.27 12.55 3.35
CA PHE A 130 -4.06 12.97 1.97
C PHE A 130 -2.71 13.71 1.86
N GLY A 131 -1.61 12.95 1.72
CA GLY A 131 -0.26 13.51 1.77
C GLY A 131 0.03 14.50 0.65
N GLU A 132 -0.22 14.14 -0.61
CA GLU A 132 0.09 14.94 -1.79
C GLU A 132 -0.56 16.36 -1.76
N THR A 133 -1.74 16.47 -1.15
CA THR A 133 -2.47 17.74 -1.05
C THR A 133 -2.22 18.49 0.24
N GLY A 134 -1.25 18.06 1.06
CA GLY A 134 -0.79 18.77 2.26
C GLY A 134 -1.41 18.29 3.57
N GLY A 135 -1.69 17.00 3.70
CA GLY A 135 -1.97 16.37 4.99
C GLY A 135 -3.39 16.54 5.53
N HIS A 136 -4.40 16.50 4.68
CA HIS A 136 -5.81 16.52 5.11
C HIS A 136 -6.23 15.17 5.71
N MET A 137 -7.25 15.21 6.58
CA MET A 137 -7.84 14.01 7.17
C MET A 137 -8.43 13.11 6.09
N THR A 138 -8.16 11.80 6.21
CA THR A 138 -8.81 10.75 5.42
C THR A 138 -9.81 9.97 6.25
N THR A 139 -10.54 9.06 5.60
CA THR A 139 -11.45 8.15 6.31
C THR A 139 -10.71 7.14 7.20
N THR A 140 -9.40 6.92 6.99
CA THR A 140 -8.55 6.03 7.77
C THR A 140 -7.76 6.72 8.89
N SER A 141 -7.71 8.06 8.93
CA SER A 141 -7.05 8.79 10.04
C SER A 141 -7.56 8.29 11.39
N VAL A 142 -6.66 7.98 12.32
CA VAL A 142 -7.06 7.45 13.64
C VAL A 142 -7.60 8.51 14.56
N LEU A 143 -8.35 8.12 15.60
CA LEU A 143 -8.85 9.06 16.61
C LEU A 143 -7.68 9.78 17.28
N GLY A 144 -7.80 11.08 17.49
CA GLY A 144 -6.76 11.94 18.01
C GLY A 144 -5.69 12.36 16.99
N GLN A 145 -5.63 11.76 15.80
CA GLN A 145 -4.66 12.15 14.78
C GLN A 145 -4.90 13.59 14.34
N ARG A 146 -3.86 14.40 14.47
CA ARG A 146 -3.85 15.77 13.95
C ARG A 146 -3.49 15.75 12.47
N THR A 147 -4.27 16.48 11.70
CA THR A 147 -4.09 16.66 10.25
C THR A 147 -4.34 18.15 9.96
N LYS A 148 -4.06 18.60 8.74
CA LYS A 148 -4.30 20.00 8.36
C LYS A 148 -5.76 20.44 8.61
N THR A 149 -6.72 19.54 8.47
CA THR A 149 -8.15 19.82 8.69
C THR A 149 -8.63 19.52 10.10
N THR A 150 -7.79 18.95 10.96
CA THR A 150 -8.10 18.62 12.36
C THR A 150 -6.98 19.05 13.32
N MET A 151 -6.26 20.13 12.99
CA MET A 151 -5.04 20.52 13.70
C MET A 151 -5.28 20.82 15.20
N ASP A 152 -6.39 21.48 15.54
CA ASP A 152 -6.67 21.92 16.89
C ASP A 152 -7.01 20.76 17.83
N THR A 153 -7.82 19.81 17.36
CA THR A 153 -8.45 18.79 18.22
C THR A 153 -8.00 17.37 17.89
N GLY A 154 -7.34 17.16 16.73
CA GLY A 154 -7.24 15.86 16.12
C GLY A 154 -8.60 15.35 15.63
N ARG A 155 -8.66 14.10 15.13
CA ARG A 155 -9.91 13.46 14.76
C ARG A 155 -10.74 13.15 15.99
N ILE A 156 -11.97 13.66 16.05
CA ILE A 156 -12.94 13.42 17.13
C ILE A 156 -14.13 12.64 16.55
N ALA A 157 -14.53 11.56 17.23
CA ALA A 157 -15.60 10.67 16.74
C ALA A 157 -16.93 11.39 16.52
N GLU A 158 -17.31 12.32 17.41
CA GLU A 158 -18.57 13.06 17.36
C GLU A 158 -18.67 14.00 16.15
N LYS A 159 -17.51 14.51 15.67
CA LYS A 159 -17.45 15.42 14.51
C LYS A 159 -17.10 14.71 13.21
N HIS A 160 -16.19 13.75 13.27
CA HIS A 160 -15.50 13.22 12.10
C HIS A 160 -15.75 11.73 11.89
N GLY A 161 -16.54 11.09 12.77
CA GLY A 161 -16.78 9.65 12.74
C GLY A 161 -15.52 8.82 13.07
N TYR A 162 -15.68 7.52 13.05
CA TYR A 162 -14.62 6.56 13.33
C TYR A 162 -13.79 6.22 12.08
N PRO A 163 -12.52 5.77 12.25
CA PRO A 163 -11.69 5.28 11.14
C PRO A 163 -12.34 4.10 10.42
N ILE A 164 -12.30 4.11 9.09
CA ILE A 164 -12.70 2.95 8.29
C ILE A 164 -11.56 1.95 8.29
N LYS A 165 -11.80 0.75 8.81
CA LYS A 165 -10.87 -0.38 8.81
C LYS A 165 -11.11 -1.21 7.54
N ILE A 166 -10.60 -0.74 6.42
CA ILE A 166 -10.93 -1.33 5.11
C ILE A 166 -10.56 -2.80 5.00
N ALA A 167 -9.40 -3.22 5.53
CA ALA A 167 -9.01 -4.63 5.53
C ALA A 167 -10.02 -5.51 6.30
N ASP A 168 -10.52 -5.00 7.45
CA ASP A 168 -11.51 -5.73 8.24
C ASP A 168 -12.86 -5.84 7.50
N LEU A 169 -13.26 -4.82 6.74
CA LEU A 169 -14.45 -4.87 5.89
C LEU A 169 -14.28 -5.85 4.71
N LEU A 170 -13.16 -5.76 3.99
CA LEU A 170 -12.89 -6.63 2.84
C LEU A 170 -12.75 -8.11 3.24
N ALA A 171 -12.30 -8.40 4.45
CA ALA A 171 -12.24 -9.76 4.96
C ALA A 171 -13.62 -10.41 5.12
N GLN A 172 -14.71 -9.63 5.28
CA GLN A 172 -16.09 -10.12 5.37
C GLN A 172 -16.73 -10.32 3.99
N VAL A 173 -16.10 -9.86 2.92
CA VAL A 173 -16.63 -9.99 1.55
C VAL A 173 -16.30 -11.38 1.02
N ASP A 174 -17.28 -12.14 0.57
CA ASP A 174 -17.12 -13.54 0.14
C ASP A 174 -16.13 -13.69 -1.02
N GLY A 175 -16.12 -12.77 -1.96
CA GLY A 175 -15.21 -12.79 -3.12
C GLY A 175 -13.75 -12.43 -2.80
N SER A 176 -13.43 -11.97 -1.58
CA SER A 176 -12.06 -11.82 -1.13
C SER A 176 -11.47 -13.18 -0.80
N ALA A 177 -10.40 -13.58 -1.47
CA ALA A 177 -9.65 -14.80 -1.18
C ALA A 177 -8.58 -14.59 -0.11
N TYR A 178 -7.88 -13.44 -0.13
CA TYR A 178 -6.83 -13.14 0.82
C TYR A 178 -6.89 -11.67 1.25
N VAL A 179 -6.78 -11.43 2.56
CA VAL A 179 -6.73 -10.07 3.12
C VAL A 179 -5.73 -10.03 4.28
N ALA A 180 -4.76 -9.11 4.20
CA ALA A 180 -3.73 -8.99 5.23
C ALA A 180 -3.34 -7.53 5.49
N ARG A 181 -2.69 -7.28 6.62
CA ARG A 181 -2.14 -5.98 7.01
C ARG A 181 -0.69 -6.12 7.46
N GLY A 182 0.18 -5.27 6.90
CA GLY A 182 1.58 -5.12 7.22
C GLY A 182 1.96 -3.68 7.50
N ALA A 183 3.25 -3.41 7.68
CA ALA A 183 3.79 -2.07 7.91
C ALA A 183 5.26 -1.95 7.48
N MET A 184 5.76 -0.71 7.34
CA MET A 184 7.13 -0.41 6.89
C MET A 184 8.02 0.23 7.96
N HIS A 185 7.61 0.26 9.22
CA HIS A 185 8.25 1.05 10.28
C HIS A 185 9.40 0.33 11.00
N THR A 186 9.52 -1.00 10.92
CA THR A 186 10.61 -1.79 11.53
C THR A 186 11.09 -2.89 10.59
N PRO A 187 12.34 -3.39 10.73
CA PRO A 187 12.83 -4.51 9.92
C PRO A 187 11.94 -5.76 10.01
N SER A 188 11.41 -6.08 11.19
CA SER A 188 10.50 -7.20 11.40
C SER A 188 9.15 -6.99 10.70
N ALA A 189 8.59 -5.78 10.76
CA ALA A 189 7.36 -5.41 10.07
C ALA A 189 7.54 -5.45 8.54
N ILE A 190 8.69 -4.99 8.03
CA ILE A 190 9.03 -5.08 6.60
C ILE A 190 9.12 -6.54 6.14
N ALA A 191 9.82 -7.40 6.90
CA ALA A 191 9.93 -8.83 6.59
C ALA A 191 8.55 -9.52 6.61
N TRP A 192 7.72 -9.20 7.60
CA TRP A 192 6.33 -9.64 7.68
C TRP A 192 5.53 -9.19 6.45
N THR A 193 5.62 -7.91 6.09
CA THR A 193 4.90 -7.34 4.95
C THR A 193 5.33 -7.99 3.64
N LYS A 194 6.63 -8.22 3.43
CA LYS A 194 7.13 -8.94 2.26
C LYS A 194 6.51 -10.34 2.16
N ARG A 195 6.43 -11.08 3.27
CA ARG A 195 5.84 -12.41 3.31
C ARG A 195 4.36 -12.39 2.92
N ILE A 196 3.53 -11.56 3.59
CA ILE A 196 2.08 -11.51 3.34
C ILE A 196 1.74 -10.98 1.94
N LEU A 197 2.54 -10.04 1.42
CA LEU A 197 2.37 -9.53 0.06
C LEU A 197 2.74 -10.60 -0.97
N GLY A 198 3.78 -11.39 -0.73
CA GLY A 198 4.14 -12.53 -1.56
C GLY A 198 3.04 -13.61 -1.57
N GLU A 199 2.36 -13.85 -0.44
CA GLU A 199 1.18 -14.73 -0.37
C GLU A 199 0.02 -14.16 -1.21
N ALA A 200 -0.29 -12.86 -1.07
CA ALA A 200 -1.33 -12.20 -1.87
C ALA A 200 -1.07 -12.31 -3.37
N PHE A 201 0.18 -12.15 -3.80
CA PHE A 201 0.58 -12.29 -5.20
C PHE A 201 0.41 -13.73 -5.71
N ARG A 202 0.73 -14.73 -4.89
CA ARG A 202 0.49 -16.14 -5.25
C ARG A 202 -1.00 -16.46 -5.37
N VAL A 203 -1.86 -15.95 -4.48
CA VAL A 203 -3.32 -16.08 -4.56
C VAL A 203 -3.84 -15.61 -5.92
N GLN A 204 -3.33 -14.47 -6.41
CA GLN A 204 -3.66 -14.00 -7.75
C GLN A 204 -3.14 -14.92 -8.86
N LEU A 205 -1.87 -15.34 -8.77
CA LEU A 205 -1.23 -16.21 -9.78
C LEU A 205 -1.92 -17.56 -9.88
N GLU A 206 -2.39 -18.10 -8.77
CA GLU A 206 -3.16 -19.36 -8.69
C GLU A 206 -4.64 -19.17 -9.06
N GLY A 207 -5.08 -17.94 -9.33
CA GLY A 207 -6.43 -17.64 -9.77
C GLY A 207 -7.51 -17.84 -8.70
N GLN A 208 -7.13 -17.80 -7.41
CA GLN A 208 -8.02 -18.10 -6.28
C GLN A 208 -9.03 -16.96 -5.98
N GLY A 209 -8.85 -15.76 -6.55
CA GLY A 209 -9.77 -14.65 -6.39
C GLY A 209 -9.08 -13.32 -6.06
N PHE A 210 -9.84 -12.42 -5.43
CA PHE A 210 -9.36 -11.10 -5.05
C PHE A 210 -8.43 -11.16 -3.83
N SER A 211 -7.28 -10.49 -3.91
CA SER A 211 -6.37 -10.35 -2.78
C SER A 211 -6.11 -8.88 -2.43
N PHE A 212 -5.94 -8.61 -1.14
CA PHE A 212 -5.76 -7.27 -0.62
C PHE A 212 -4.68 -7.22 0.47
N VAL A 213 -3.77 -6.26 0.37
CA VAL A 213 -2.78 -5.99 1.41
C VAL A 213 -2.77 -4.51 1.75
N GLU A 214 -3.11 -4.19 3.01
CA GLU A 214 -2.92 -2.88 3.60
C GLU A 214 -1.51 -2.78 4.21
N ILE A 215 -0.77 -1.75 3.84
CA ILE A 215 0.60 -1.49 4.30
C ILE A 215 0.62 -0.15 5.02
N LEU A 216 0.82 -0.17 6.33
CA LEU A 216 0.99 1.06 7.11
C LEU A 216 2.34 1.69 6.74
N THR A 217 2.32 2.93 6.28
CA THR A 217 3.50 3.68 5.82
C THR A 217 3.71 4.96 6.62
N MET A 218 4.96 5.36 6.79
CA MET A 218 5.31 6.58 7.51
C MET A 218 5.09 7.82 6.63
N CYS A 219 4.57 8.90 7.24
CA CYS A 219 4.43 10.22 6.62
C CYS A 219 4.90 11.32 7.59
N PRO A 220 6.23 11.51 7.76
CA PRO A 220 6.76 12.46 8.75
C PRO A 220 6.26 13.88 8.53
N THR A 221 6.18 14.33 7.29
CA THR A 221 5.78 15.69 6.92
C THR A 221 4.37 16.03 7.41
N ASP A 222 3.40 15.18 7.11
CA ASP A 222 1.99 15.45 7.42
C ASP A 222 1.55 14.92 8.80
N TRP A 223 2.42 14.18 9.48
CA TRP A 223 2.28 13.86 10.90
C TRP A 223 2.94 14.90 11.81
N TYR A 224 3.68 15.85 11.21
CA TYR A 224 4.41 16.90 11.94
C TYR A 224 5.41 16.34 12.95
N VAL A 225 6.15 15.27 12.56
CA VAL A 225 7.15 14.60 13.38
C VAL A 225 8.47 14.48 12.63
N GLU A 226 9.57 14.38 13.38
CA GLU A 226 10.88 14.09 12.77
C GLU A 226 10.90 12.70 12.13
N PRO A 227 11.60 12.52 11.00
CA PRO A 227 11.68 11.23 10.31
C PRO A 227 12.08 10.05 11.24
N ALA A 228 12.97 10.28 12.18
CA ALA A 228 13.43 9.26 13.14
C ALA A 228 12.35 8.83 14.15
N GLU A 229 11.32 9.63 14.37
CA GLU A 229 10.24 9.36 15.32
C GLU A 229 9.06 8.60 14.69
N THR A 230 9.03 8.49 13.36
CA THR A 230 7.89 7.90 12.65
C THR A 230 7.65 6.42 12.95
N PRO A 231 8.66 5.56 13.22
CA PRO A 231 8.42 4.20 13.66
C PRO A 231 7.63 4.13 14.97
N ASP A 232 8.06 4.90 15.96
CA ASP A 232 7.38 4.97 17.27
C ASP A 232 5.99 5.60 17.15
N TRP A 233 5.80 6.48 16.18
CA TRP A 233 4.50 7.09 15.91
C TRP A 233 3.48 6.04 15.42
N ILE A 234 3.88 5.13 14.52
CA ILE A 234 3.04 4.00 14.07
C ILE A 234 2.66 3.12 15.26
N GLU A 235 3.63 2.72 16.08
CA GLU A 235 3.38 1.87 17.24
C GLU A 235 2.39 2.51 18.22
N ARG A 236 2.55 3.79 18.52
CA ARG A 236 1.68 4.51 19.47
C ARG A 236 0.28 4.81 18.94
N ASN A 237 0.15 5.12 17.64
CA ASN A 237 -1.09 5.67 17.10
C ASN A 237 -1.85 4.67 16.21
N PHE A 238 -1.14 3.85 15.41
CA PHE A 238 -1.79 2.95 14.46
C PHE A 238 -1.98 1.53 15.00
N ALA A 239 -1.07 1.01 15.83
CA ALA A 239 -1.08 -0.40 16.25
C ALA A 239 -2.39 -0.83 16.91
N GLY A 240 -3.00 0.04 17.73
CA GLY A 240 -4.28 -0.23 18.38
C GLY A 240 -5.48 -0.26 17.44
N THR A 241 -5.44 0.53 16.36
CA THR A 241 -6.53 0.59 15.37
C THR A 241 -6.32 -0.39 14.23
N TYR A 242 -5.08 -0.59 13.80
CA TYR A 242 -4.67 -1.37 12.65
C TYR A 242 -3.64 -2.47 13.02
N PRO A 243 -4.02 -3.49 13.82
CA PRO A 243 -3.09 -4.57 14.19
C PRO A 243 -2.60 -5.35 12.96
N LEU A 244 -1.29 -5.66 12.94
CA LEU A 244 -0.68 -6.43 11.84
C LEU A 244 -1.11 -7.88 11.93
N LYS A 245 -1.79 -8.38 10.90
CA LYS A 245 -2.31 -9.76 10.85
C LYS A 245 -2.78 -10.15 9.46
N ILE A 246 -2.94 -11.45 9.22
CA ILE A 246 -3.78 -11.99 8.15
C ILE A 246 -5.22 -11.99 8.66
N LEU A 247 -6.13 -11.35 7.91
CA LEU A 247 -7.55 -11.22 8.27
C LEU A 247 -8.41 -12.25 7.56
N LYS A 248 -8.01 -12.67 6.36
CA LYS A 248 -8.65 -13.74 5.58
C LYS A 248 -7.58 -14.53 4.83
N HIS A 249 -7.77 -15.82 4.77
CA HIS A 249 -6.89 -16.78 4.09
C HIS A 249 -7.75 -17.70 3.22
N PRO A 250 -7.28 -18.16 2.02
CA PRO A 250 -8.00 -19.13 1.20
C PRO A 250 -8.29 -20.44 1.91
#